data_3a40f536b98a6b7790dde5cc5770a9a4
#
_entry.id   3a40f536b98a6b7790dde5cc5770a9a4
#
_cell.length_a   1.000
_cell.length_b   1.000
_cell.length_c   1.000
_cell.angle_alpha   90.00
_cell.angle_beta   90.00
_cell.angle_gamma   90.00
#
_symmetry.space_group_name_H-M   'P 1'
#
loop_
_entity.id
_entity.type
_entity.pdbx_description
1 polymer ?
#
loop_
_entity_poly.entity_id
_entity_poly.type
_entity_poly.pdbx_seq_one_letter_code
_entity_poly.pdbx_strand_id
1 'polypeptide(L)'
;RIDIRSRDEIGELSLAINTMAEEIKLMIDELNSRMNAISTMNKIDRAVLSSLSRFSLVENVTAIVSELFTDLEVFLAMADEDNKRYHVLVGNNLARRSESVNSFYVDFEKLGEEIIAGNYYFYSLSHEENEDVLSELNSLFGTEYFYMMNIPIYIEETYVASLVLGREKDVPFTDFETDTSIAIADQVGVAMKSLRYIERIESLFLGILKALSKTIDAKSKWTYGHSERVAKYSEAIARAMNLNDEFIHNITISASLHDIGKIGVSENILDKRGTLTSEEFGAIKNHPVEGAEILEVIPGYEKFISGIIYHHEHYDGNGYPFGLKEEEIPLMGRIIAVADVFDSLVSDRPYRKGMSVEEAKEILKQERGKKLDPAIVDIILQIV
;
A
#
# COMPACT_ATOMS: atom_id res chain seq x y z
N ARG A 1 52.78 1.18 19.98
CA ARG A 1 54.01 1.51 19.25
C ARG A 1 55.20 1.27 20.15
N ILE A 2 56.23 0.56 19.65
CA ILE A 2 57.51 0.39 20.31
C ILE A 2 58.38 1.60 19.91
N ASP A 3 58.95 2.34 20.92
CA ASP A 3 59.81 3.49 20.65
C ASP A 3 61.18 3.01 20.13
N ILE A 4 61.49 3.35 18.89
CA ILE A 4 62.68 2.89 18.17
C ILE A 4 63.86 3.84 18.51
N ARG A 5 64.74 3.43 19.42
CA ARG A 5 65.91 4.22 19.82
C ARG A 5 67.25 3.58 19.42
N SER A 6 67.24 2.34 18.94
CA SER A 6 68.44 1.63 18.52
C SER A 6 68.60 1.60 16.99
N ARG A 7 69.85 1.57 16.51
CA ARG A 7 70.21 1.46 15.09
C ARG A 7 70.81 0.08 14.75
N ASP A 8 70.59 -0.90 15.58
CA ASP A 8 71.00 -2.28 15.45
C ASP A 8 69.81 -3.18 15.08
N GLU A 9 70.03 -4.51 15.11
CA GLU A 9 69.02 -5.54 14.77
C GLU A 9 67.76 -5.40 15.63
N ILE A 10 67.83 -4.83 16.85
CA ILE A 10 66.69 -4.57 17.71
C ILE A 10 65.86 -3.40 17.17
N GLY A 11 66.50 -2.40 16.58
CA GLY A 11 65.80 -1.30 15.91
C GLY A 11 65.05 -1.76 14.66
N GLU A 12 65.67 -2.62 13.85
CA GLU A 12 65.03 -3.21 12.67
C GLU A 12 63.84 -4.11 13.06
N LEU A 13 63.97 -4.93 14.11
CA LEU A 13 62.91 -5.76 14.63
C LEU A 13 61.74 -4.90 15.18
N SER A 14 62.04 -3.81 15.90
CA SER A 14 61.05 -2.90 16.42
C SER A 14 60.26 -2.20 15.30
N LEU A 15 60.93 -1.83 14.21
CA LEU A 15 60.28 -1.26 13.02
C LEU A 15 59.35 -2.29 12.36
N ALA A 16 59.85 -3.52 12.16
CA ALA A 16 59.03 -4.59 11.57
C ALA A 16 57.77 -4.92 12.40
N ILE A 17 57.89 -4.96 13.74
CA ILE A 17 56.77 -5.15 14.65
C ILE A 17 55.76 -3.98 14.57
N ASN A 18 56.22 -2.74 14.49
CA ASN A 18 55.34 -1.59 14.36
C ASN A 18 54.63 -1.57 13.03
N THR A 19 55.32 -1.88 11.91
CA THR A 19 54.69 -2.02 10.59
C THR A 19 53.62 -3.13 10.58
N MET A 20 53.97 -4.30 11.11
CA MET A 20 53.00 -5.40 11.24
C MET A 20 51.80 -5.00 12.12
N ALA A 21 51.99 -4.28 13.20
CA ALA A 21 50.90 -3.83 14.06
C ALA A 21 49.98 -2.80 13.35
N GLU A 22 50.57 -1.93 12.51
CA GLU A 22 49.80 -1.00 11.66
C GLU A 22 49.02 -1.74 10.58
N GLU A 23 49.64 -2.71 9.89
CA GLU A 23 48.95 -3.55 8.90
C GLU A 23 47.81 -4.36 9.52
N ILE A 24 48.03 -4.99 10.69
CA ILE A 24 46.98 -5.72 11.42
C ILE A 24 45.86 -4.76 11.82
N LYS A 25 46.17 -3.56 12.27
CA LYS A 25 45.13 -2.58 12.61
C LYS A 25 44.29 -2.19 11.41
N LEU A 26 44.91 -1.90 10.27
CA LEU A 26 44.21 -1.59 9.03
C LEU A 26 43.33 -2.75 8.60
N MET A 27 43.82 -4.00 8.69
CA MET A 27 43.03 -5.21 8.36
C MET A 27 41.84 -5.41 9.32
N ILE A 28 42.03 -5.11 10.62
CA ILE A 28 40.93 -5.17 11.59
C ILE A 28 39.89 -4.11 11.30
N ASP A 29 40.29 -2.88 10.98
CA ASP A 29 39.40 -1.78 10.66
C ASP A 29 38.58 -2.12 9.37
N GLU A 30 39.24 -2.68 8.36
CA GLU A 30 38.57 -3.16 7.14
C GLU A 30 37.57 -4.30 7.41
N LEU A 31 37.96 -5.29 8.23
CA LEU A 31 37.06 -6.38 8.61
C LEU A 31 35.85 -5.88 9.38
N ASN A 32 36.02 -4.95 10.31
CA ASN A 32 34.94 -4.34 11.06
C ASN A 32 33.98 -3.59 10.12
N SER A 33 34.49 -2.84 9.15
CA SER A 33 33.67 -2.15 8.15
C SER A 33 32.86 -3.13 7.32
N ARG A 34 33.47 -4.22 6.85
CA ARG A 34 32.76 -5.29 6.11
C ARG A 34 31.72 -6.00 6.96
N MET A 35 32.01 -6.29 8.24
CA MET A 35 31.05 -6.87 9.17
C MET A 35 29.85 -5.96 9.40
N ASN A 36 30.09 -4.64 9.54
CA ASN A 36 29.02 -3.66 9.70
C ASN A 36 28.13 -3.60 8.44
N ALA A 37 28.74 -3.60 7.25
CA ALA A 37 27.97 -3.66 6.00
C ALA A 37 27.07 -4.90 5.90
N ILE A 38 27.60 -6.09 6.21
CA ILE A 38 26.83 -7.33 6.23
C ILE A 38 25.69 -7.27 7.26
N SER A 39 25.97 -6.74 8.46
CA SER A 39 24.94 -6.57 9.49
C SER A 39 23.84 -5.62 9.04
N THR A 40 24.22 -4.53 8.37
CA THR A 40 23.27 -3.53 7.82
C THR A 40 22.45 -4.13 6.69
N MET A 41 23.07 -4.91 5.80
CA MET A 41 22.34 -5.63 4.75
C MET A 41 21.27 -6.56 5.33
N ASN A 42 21.60 -7.32 6.37
CA ASN A 42 20.62 -8.17 7.08
C ASN A 42 19.50 -7.34 7.76
N LYS A 43 19.78 -6.11 8.23
CA LYS A 43 18.74 -5.22 8.76
C LYS A 43 17.82 -4.74 7.63
N ILE A 44 18.39 -4.38 6.47
CA ILE A 44 17.63 -3.97 5.29
C ILE A 44 16.73 -5.12 4.81
N ASP A 45 17.25 -6.34 4.70
CA ASP A 45 16.46 -7.51 4.32
C ASP A 45 15.23 -7.70 5.23
N ARG A 46 15.42 -7.53 6.55
CA ARG A 46 14.30 -7.61 7.50
C ARG A 46 13.33 -6.45 7.35
N ALA A 47 13.83 -5.24 7.15
CA ALA A 47 13.00 -4.05 6.94
C ALA A 47 12.16 -4.20 5.66
N VAL A 48 12.77 -4.69 4.58
CA VAL A 48 12.11 -5.03 3.33
C VAL A 48 10.98 -6.03 3.53
N LEU A 49 11.26 -7.15 4.22
CA LEU A 49 10.27 -8.21 4.48
C LEU A 49 9.13 -7.76 5.40
N SER A 50 9.37 -6.76 6.26
CA SER A 50 8.36 -6.23 7.19
C SER A 50 7.59 -5.04 6.64
N SER A 51 8.02 -4.45 5.53
CA SER A 51 7.39 -3.27 4.94
C SER A 51 6.14 -3.68 4.15
N LEU A 52 4.98 -3.17 4.57
CA LEU A 52 3.69 -3.43 3.94
C LEU A 52 3.32 -2.36 2.90
N SER A 53 4.13 -1.30 2.77
CA SER A 53 3.89 -0.21 1.82
C SER A 53 5.21 0.37 1.32
N ARG A 54 5.16 1.06 0.17
CA ARG A 54 6.32 1.79 -0.37
C ARG A 54 6.83 2.85 0.61
N PHE A 55 5.93 3.52 1.31
CA PHE A 55 6.30 4.55 2.30
C PHE A 55 7.07 3.96 3.47
N SER A 56 6.58 2.88 4.09
CA SER A 56 7.27 2.21 5.19
C SER A 56 8.62 1.62 4.77
N LEU A 57 8.76 1.16 3.51
CA LEU A 57 10.03 0.73 2.97
C LEU A 57 11.04 1.88 2.93
N VAL A 58 10.63 3.05 2.41
CA VAL A 58 11.48 4.25 2.32
C VAL A 58 11.96 4.68 3.69
N GLU A 59 11.05 4.84 4.67
CA GLU A 59 11.41 5.25 6.04
C GLU A 59 12.40 4.28 6.69
N ASN A 60 12.14 2.98 6.58
CA ASN A 60 12.99 1.96 7.17
C ASN A 60 14.38 1.94 6.53
N VAL A 61 14.47 1.98 5.21
CA VAL A 61 15.74 1.94 4.48
C VAL A 61 16.57 3.20 4.76
N THR A 62 15.96 4.39 4.63
CA THR A 62 16.68 5.65 4.89
C THR A 62 17.20 5.73 6.32
N ALA A 63 16.42 5.27 7.31
CA ALA A 63 16.84 5.21 8.70
C ALA A 63 18.08 4.30 8.90
N ILE A 64 18.05 3.09 8.33
CA ILE A 64 19.13 2.11 8.45
C ILE A 64 20.40 2.59 7.75
N VAL A 65 20.28 3.19 6.56
CA VAL A 65 21.44 3.69 5.80
C VAL A 65 22.07 4.90 6.49
N SER A 66 21.26 5.78 7.10
CA SER A 66 21.76 6.90 7.89
C SER A 66 22.46 6.47 9.19
N GLU A 67 22.10 5.31 9.78
CA GLU A 67 22.86 4.73 10.88
C GLU A 67 24.23 4.21 10.43
N LEU A 68 24.33 3.71 9.20
CA LEU A 68 25.58 3.19 8.63
C LEU A 68 26.55 4.32 8.25
N PHE A 69 26.02 5.38 7.63
CA PHE A 69 26.78 6.51 7.13
C PHE A 69 26.41 7.79 7.90
N THR A 70 27.03 7.98 9.05
CA THR A 70 26.68 9.07 9.99
C THR A 70 27.02 10.48 9.50
N ASP A 71 27.87 10.59 8.49
CA ASP A 71 28.32 11.85 7.88
C ASP A 71 27.75 12.07 6.47
N LEU A 72 26.79 11.21 6.06
CA LEU A 72 26.05 11.35 4.82
C LEU A 72 24.57 11.65 5.10
N GLU A 73 23.99 12.51 4.30
CA GLU A 73 22.55 12.59 4.18
C GLU A 73 22.05 11.61 3.11
N VAL A 74 20.96 10.91 3.42
CA VAL A 74 20.43 9.82 2.60
C VAL A 74 19.00 10.13 2.24
N PHE A 75 18.69 10.02 0.94
CA PHE A 75 17.37 10.25 0.39
C PHE A 75 16.99 9.08 -0.52
N LEU A 76 15.72 8.76 -0.56
CA LEU A 76 15.16 7.89 -1.60
C LEU A 76 14.16 8.70 -2.44
N ALA A 77 14.48 8.87 -3.72
CA ALA A 77 13.63 9.54 -4.69
C ALA A 77 12.85 8.49 -5.48
N MET A 78 11.51 8.58 -5.51
CA MET A 78 10.67 7.66 -6.27
C MET A 78 10.17 8.30 -7.55
N ALA A 79 10.15 7.54 -8.66
CA ALA A 79 9.61 8.00 -9.91
C ALA A 79 8.07 8.06 -9.85
N ASP A 80 7.50 9.13 -10.35
CA ASP A 80 6.07 9.21 -10.67
C ASP A 80 5.85 8.63 -12.07
N GLU A 81 5.15 7.50 -12.15
CA GLU A 81 4.92 6.76 -13.41
C GLU A 81 4.15 7.61 -14.45
N ASP A 82 3.32 8.58 -14.04
CA ASP A 82 2.45 9.34 -14.92
C ASP A 82 3.07 10.66 -15.45
N ASN A 83 4.04 11.25 -14.72
CA ASN A 83 4.47 12.63 -14.99
C ASN A 83 5.97 12.83 -15.29
N LYS A 84 6.77 11.78 -15.41
CA LYS A 84 8.25 11.88 -15.55
C LYS A 84 8.91 12.73 -14.44
N ARG A 85 8.30 12.80 -13.27
CA ARG A 85 8.76 13.59 -12.12
C ARG A 85 9.08 12.66 -10.97
N TYR A 86 9.99 13.08 -10.10
CA TYR A 86 10.31 12.34 -8.89
C TYR A 86 9.55 12.89 -7.69
N HIS A 87 9.00 11.97 -6.89
CA HIS A 87 8.66 12.23 -5.50
C HIS A 87 9.89 11.94 -4.65
N VAL A 88 10.48 12.94 -4.06
CA VAL A 88 11.49 12.73 -3.02
C VAL A 88 10.76 12.35 -1.74
N LEU A 89 10.78 11.08 -1.40
CA LEU A 89 10.32 10.60 -0.11
C LEU A 89 11.50 10.61 0.86
N VAL A 90 11.52 11.62 1.69
CA VAL A 90 12.14 11.75 3.01
C VAL A 90 13.51 11.10 3.25
N GLY A 91 14.51 11.97 3.49
CA GLY A 91 15.71 11.63 4.26
C GLY A 91 15.53 11.97 5.75
N ASN A 92 16.29 11.34 6.63
CA ASN A 92 16.18 11.47 8.10
C ASN A 92 16.33 12.90 8.65
N ASN A 93 16.91 13.83 7.91
CA ASN A 93 17.14 15.21 8.36
C ASN A 93 16.04 16.18 7.90
N LEU A 94 15.27 15.88 6.87
CA LEU A 94 14.15 16.72 6.42
C LEU A 94 13.01 16.73 7.45
N ALA A 95 12.77 15.65 8.16
CA ALA A 95 11.79 15.58 9.24
C ALA A 95 12.10 16.53 10.42
N ARG A 96 13.33 17.00 10.56
CA ARG A 96 13.72 18.00 11.57
C ARG A 96 13.51 19.44 11.11
N ARG A 97 13.29 19.70 9.80
CA ARG A 97 13.19 21.05 9.22
C ARG A 97 11.81 21.48 8.76
N SER A 98 10.86 20.55 8.61
CA SER A 98 9.47 20.94 8.26
C SER A 98 8.43 20.02 8.92
N GLU A 99 7.40 20.64 9.52
CA GLU A 99 6.22 19.95 10.08
C GLU A 99 5.29 19.34 9.00
N SER A 100 5.69 19.36 7.74
CA SER A 100 4.96 18.76 6.63
C SER A 100 5.91 17.91 5.81
N VAL A 101 5.55 16.66 5.57
CA VAL A 101 6.16 15.78 4.57
C VAL A 101 5.95 16.42 3.20
N ASN A 102 6.89 17.22 2.76
CA ASN A 102 6.82 17.86 1.46
C ASN A 102 7.38 16.87 0.43
N SER A 103 6.52 16.37 -0.44
CA SER A 103 6.92 15.76 -1.68
C SER A 103 7.53 16.83 -2.58
N PHE A 104 8.82 16.74 -2.84
CA PHE A 104 9.49 17.59 -3.82
C PHE A 104 9.42 16.89 -5.17
N TYR A 105 9.16 17.68 -6.22
CA TYR A 105 9.24 17.20 -7.59
C TYR A 105 10.55 17.65 -8.21
N VAL A 106 11.39 16.73 -8.63
CA VAL A 106 12.61 16.99 -9.40
C VAL A 106 12.33 16.70 -10.86
N ASP A 107 12.66 17.63 -11.73
CA ASP A 107 12.48 17.47 -13.17
C ASP A 107 13.70 16.74 -13.77
N PHE A 108 13.47 15.52 -14.26
CA PHE A 108 14.54 14.68 -14.80
C PHE A 108 15.18 15.18 -16.07
N GLU A 109 14.43 15.92 -16.91
CA GLU A 109 14.98 16.50 -18.13
C GLU A 109 16.12 17.47 -17.83
N LYS A 110 16.17 18.03 -16.60
CA LYS A 110 17.23 18.93 -16.17
C LYS A 110 18.45 18.21 -15.55
N LEU A 111 18.29 16.97 -15.08
CA LEU A 111 19.39 16.18 -14.52
C LEU A 111 20.25 15.48 -15.60
N GLY A 112 19.93 15.68 -16.89
CA GLY A 112 20.67 15.16 -18.06
C GLY A 112 20.14 13.82 -18.58
N GLU A 113 20.12 13.66 -19.91
CA GLU A 113 19.63 12.49 -20.64
C GLU A 113 20.45 11.19 -20.38
N GLU A 114 21.51 11.23 -19.60
CA GLU A 114 22.44 10.09 -19.39
C GLU A 114 22.01 9.08 -18.34
N ILE A 115 20.78 9.14 -17.81
CA ILE A 115 20.28 8.19 -16.80
C ILE A 115 20.01 6.76 -17.37
N ILE A 116 20.35 6.50 -18.61
CA ILE A 116 19.93 5.29 -19.35
C ILE A 116 20.99 4.19 -19.39
N ALA A 117 21.74 3.88 -18.38
CA ALA A 117 22.50 2.62 -18.42
C ALA A 117 23.18 2.21 -17.10
N GLY A 118 22.41 1.82 -16.08
CA GLY A 118 22.91 0.92 -15.03
C GLY A 118 24.08 1.40 -14.15
N ASN A 119 24.51 2.63 -14.32
CA ASN A 119 25.64 3.22 -13.58
C ASN A 119 25.11 4.24 -12.54
N TYR A 120 25.84 4.39 -11.43
CA TYR A 120 25.60 5.47 -10.49
C TYR A 120 26.17 6.76 -11.06
N TYR A 121 25.59 7.90 -10.67
CA TYR A 121 26.05 9.24 -11.04
C TYR A 121 26.71 9.91 -9.86
N PHE A 122 27.87 10.49 -10.14
CA PHE A 122 28.67 11.19 -9.14
C PHE A 122 28.77 12.66 -9.51
N TYR A 123 28.33 13.54 -8.60
CA TYR A 123 28.39 14.99 -8.76
C TYR A 123 29.37 15.57 -7.74
N SER A 124 30.26 16.42 -8.20
CA SER A 124 31.23 17.13 -7.36
C SER A 124 31.28 18.59 -7.77
N LEU A 125 31.34 19.50 -6.79
CA LEU A 125 31.55 20.93 -7.03
C LEU A 125 32.89 21.25 -7.73
N SER A 126 33.84 20.32 -7.67
CA SER A 126 35.12 20.50 -8.38
C SER A 126 35.04 20.36 -9.90
N HIS A 127 33.88 19.93 -10.46
CA HIS A 127 33.66 19.82 -11.88
C HIS A 127 32.67 20.90 -12.34
N GLU A 128 33.14 21.84 -13.15
CA GLU A 128 32.35 22.97 -13.71
C GLU A 128 31.05 22.47 -14.43
N GLU A 129 31.09 21.28 -14.99
CA GLU A 129 29.95 20.66 -15.70
C GLU A 129 28.78 20.28 -14.75
N ASN A 130 29.03 20.16 -13.45
CA ASN A 130 28.02 19.73 -12.46
C ASN A 130 27.51 20.87 -11.56
N GLU A 131 28.02 22.09 -11.71
CA GLU A 131 27.71 23.22 -10.82
C GLU A 131 26.22 23.57 -10.86
N ASP A 132 25.60 23.57 -12.03
CA ASP A 132 24.17 23.84 -12.21
C ASP A 132 23.30 22.78 -11.52
N VAL A 133 23.64 21.50 -11.69
CA VAL A 133 22.91 20.37 -11.08
C VAL A 133 23.01 20.39 -9.55
N LEU A 134 24.20 20.59 -9.03
CA LEU A 134 24.42 20.70 -7.58
C LEU A 134 23.72 21.92 -6.99
N SER A 135 23.72 23.06 -7.67
CA SER A 135 23.02 24.27 -7.24
C SER A 135 21.51 24.04 -7.16
N GLU A 136 20.92 23.35 -8.13
CA GLU A 136 19.49 23.00 -8.12
C GLU A 136 19.16 22.01 -6.98
N LEU A 137 19.97 20.97 -6.81
CA LEU A 137 19.81 19.98 -5.72
C LEU A 137 20.01 20.63 -4.34
N ASN A 138 21.03 21.49 -4.17
CA ASN A 138 21.24 22.24 -2.94
C ASN A 138 20.06 23.17 -2.60
N SER A 139 19.46 23.79 -3.62
CA SER A 139 18.24 24.58 -3.45
C SER A 139 17.05 23.73 -2.99
N LEU A 140 16.92 22.52 -3.52
CA LEU A 140 15.85 21.58 -3.15
C LEU A 140 15.99 21.05 -1.72
N PHE A 141 17.21 20.68 -1.34
CA PHE A 141 17.48 20.09 -0.02
C PHE A 141 17.76 21.14 1.06
N GLY A 142 17.98 22.41 0.68
CA GLY A 142 18.24 23.50 1.60
C GLY A 142 19.59 23.39 2.33
N THR A 143 20.54 22.65 1.76
CA THR A 143 21.88 22.38 2.30
C THR A 143 22.87 22.42 1.15
N GLU A 144 24.08 22.90 1.39
CA GLU A 144 25.18 22.89 0.42
C GLU A 144 25.95 21.57 0.52
N TYR A 145 25.85 20.74 -0.52
CA TYR A 145 26.62 19.50 -0.65
C TYR A 145 27.82 19.72 -1.56
N PHE A 146 29.01 19.27 -1.12
CA PHE A 146 30.20 19.22 -1.96
C PHE A 146 30.20 18.02 -2.91
N TYR A 147 29.61 16.90 -2.47
CA TYR A 147 29.53 15.69 -3.24
C TYR A 147 28.13 15.10 -3.12
N MET A 148 27.60 14.65 -4.25
CA MET A 148 26.38 13.88 -4.29
C MET A 148 26.57 12.62 -5.13
N MET A 149 25.97 11.52 -4.70
CA MET A 149 25.93 10.26 -5.43
C MET A 149 24.49 9.86 -5.63
N ASN A 150 24.10 9.62 -6.88
CA ASN A 150 22.78 9.18 -7.26
C ASN A 150 22.88 7.76 -7.83
N ILE A 151 22.19 6.80 -7.22
CA ILE A 151 22.19 5.40 -7.62
C ILE A 151 20.78 5.06 -8.08
N PRO A 152 20.55 4.93 -9.40
CA PRO A 152 19.24 4.62 -9.94
C PRO A 152 18.85 3.18 -9.65
N ILE A 153 17.57 2.97 -9.34
CA ILE A 153 16.97 1.69 -9.04
C ILE A 153 16.01 1.31 -10.16
N TYR A 154 16.25 0.16 -10.77
CA TYR A 154 15.46 -0.36 -11.90
C TYR A 154 14.70 -1.62 -11.51
N ILE A 155 13.49 -1.76 -12.06
CA ILE A 155 12.73 -3.00 -12.07
C ILE A 155 12.47 -3.35 -13.55
N GLU A 156 13.09 -4.44 -14.02
CA GLU A 156 12.92 -4.92 -15.42
C GLU A 156 13.12 -3.81 -16.47
N GLU A 157 14.26 -3.13 -16.42
CA GLU A 157 14.62 -2.02 -17.32
C GLU A 157 13.80 -0.73 -17.11
N THR A 158 12.81 -0.73 -16.20
CA THR A 158 12.05 0.46 -15.88
C THR A 158 12.65 1.14 -14.65
N TYR A 159 13.02 2.39 -14.79
CA TYR A 159 13.44 3.21 -13.67
C TYR A 159 12.28 3.41 -12.69
N VAL A 160 12.51 3.19 -11.39
CA VAL A 160 11.47 3.27 -10.36
C VAL A 160 11.83 4.18 -9.18
N ALA A 161 13.12 4.35 -8.90
CA ALA A 161 13.60 5.14 -7.77
C ALA A 161 15.09 5.45 -7.92
N SER A 162 15.61 6.33 -7.07
CA SER A 162 17.04 6.54 -6.84
C SER A 162 17.36 6.58 -5.35
N LEU A 163 18.45 5.94 -4.97
CA LEU A 163 19.10 6.19 -3.69
C LEU A 163 20.10 7.34 -3.89
N VAL A 164 19.88 8.44 -3.17
CA VAL A 164 20.71 9.66 -3.27
C VAL A 164 21.43 9.88 -1.94
N LEU A 165 22.72 10.09 -2.01
CA LEU A 165 23.57 10.40 -0.86
C LEU A 165 24.22 11.75 -1.05
N GLY A 166 24.19 12.60 -0.03
CA GLY A 166 24.81 13.92 -0.02
C GLY A 166 25.87 14.04 1.08
N ARG A 167 27.00 14.69 0.78
CA ARG A 167 28.06 14.99 1.73
C ARG A 167 28.33 16.49 1.78
N GLU A 168 28.20 17.09 2.97
CA GLU A 168 28.45 18.51 3.23
C GLU A 168 29.95 18.86 3.36
N LYS A 169 30.80 17.88 3.48
CA LYS A 169 32.25 18.07 3.63
C LYS A 169 32.98 17.86 2.30
N ASP A 170 34.03 18.61 2.09
CA ASP A 170 34.92 18.45 0.92
C ASP A 170 35.81 17.19 1.07
N VAL A 171 35.20 16.04 1.09
CA VAL A 171 35.82 14.72 1.16
C VAL A 171 35.09 13.78 0.18
N PRO A 172 35.75 13.22 -0.83
CA PRO A 172 35.10 12.31 -1.80
C PRO A 172 34.55 11.07 -1.12
N PHE A 173 33.57 10.42 -1.76
CA PHE A 173 33.09 9.10 -1.36
C PHE A 173 34.22 8.07 -1.48
N THR A 174 34.27 7.16 -0.52
CA THR A 174 35.18 6.01 -0.55
C THR A 174 34.61 4.88 -1.40
N ASP A 175 35.48 3.98 -1.88
CA ASP A 175 35.02 2.77 -2.60
C ASP A 175 34.05 1.94 -1.73
N PHE A 176 34.29 1.86 -0.43
CA PHE A 176 33.39 1.16 0.52
C PHE A 176 32.00 1.76 0.57
N GLU A 177 31.88 3.09 0.63
CA GLU A 177 30.60 3.80 0.65
C GLU A 177 29.86 3.61 -0.67
N THR A 178 30.59 3.70 -1.79
CA THR A 178 30.04 3.51 -3.13
C THR A 178 29.53 2.09 -3.32
N ASP A 179 30.36 1.07 -3.10
CA ASP A 179 29.99 -0.33 -3.28
C ASP A 179 28.83 -0.76 -2.36
N THR A 180 28.88 -0.28 -1.09
CA THR A 180 27.80 -0.59 -0.13
C THR A 180 26.50 0.07 -0.53
N SER A 181 26.54 1.32 -1.00
CA SER A 181 25.34 2.04 -1.42
C SER A 181 24.71 1.42 -2.68
N ILE A 182 25.51 0.96 -3.63
CA ILE A 182 25.05 0.23 -4.80
C ILE A 182 24.35 -1.07 -4.38
N ALA A 183 24.98 -1.85 -3.48
CA ALA A 183 24.39 -3.08 -2.98
C ALA A 183 23.05 -2.84 -2.22
N ILE A 184 22.94 -1.73 -1.49
CA ILE A 184 21.70 -1.30 -0.84
C ILE A 184 20.63 -0.94 -1.86
N ALA A 185 20.98 -0.17 -2.89
CA ALA A 185 20.06 0.20 -3.97
C ALA A 185 19.50 -1.03 -4.69
N ASP A 186 20.34 -2.02 -4.96
CA ASP A 186 19.93 -3.31 -5.55
C ASP A 186 18.91 -4.03 -4.64
N GLN A 187 19.14 -4.08 -3.33
CA GLN A 187 18.20 -4.67 -2.37
C GLN A 187 16.88 -3.92 -2.31
N VAL A 188 16.92 -2.59 -2.31
CA VAL A 188 15.71 -1.77 -2.40
C VAL A 188 14.94 -2.05 -3.68
N GLY A 189 15.63 -2.23 -4.81
CA GLY A 189 15.02 -2.62 -6.07
C GLY A 189 14.27 -3.95 -6.00
N VAL A 190 14.86 -4.97 -5.37
CA VAL A 190 14.23 -6.27 -5.12
C VAL A 190 12.99 -6.11 -4.23
N ALA A 191 13.08 -5.28 -3.18
CA ALA A 191 11.97 -4.99 -2.30
C ALA A 191 10.80 -4.32 -3.02
N MET A 192 11.10 -3.28 -3.78
CA MET A 192 10.10 -2.53 -4.55
C MET A 192 9.43 -3.42 -5.61
N LYS A 193 10.20 -4.30 -6.24
CA LYS A 193 9.66 -5.30 -7.17
C LYS A 193 8.67 -6.23 -6.48
N SER A 194 8.99 -6.70 -5.28
CA SER A 194 8.12 -7.58 -4.49
C SER A 194 6.82 -6.87 -4.09
N LEU A 195 6.90 -5.63 -3.60
CA LEU A 195 5.72 -4.82 -3.28
C LEU A 195 4.84 -4.58 -4.52
N ARG A 196 5.43 -4.25 -5.66
CA ARG A 196 4.70 -4.07 -6.93
C ARG A 196 3.96 -5.34 -7.35
N TYR A 197 4.56 -6.52 -7.17
CA TYR A 197 3.88 -7.78 -7.44
C TYR A 197 2.72 -8.04 -6.49
N ILE A 198 2.87 -7.74 -5.20
CA ILE A 198 1.79 -7.86 -4.21
C ILE A 198 0.63 -6.94 -4.61
N GLU A 199 0.88 -5.65 -4.86
CA GLU A 199 -0.12 -4.68 -5.32
C GLU A 199 -0.84 -5.15 -6.61
N ARG A 200 -0.07 -5.73 -7.55
CA ARG A 200 -0.64 -6.26 -8.80
C ARG A 200 -1.51 -7.49 -8.58
N ILE A 201 -1.10 -8.40 -7.69
CA ILE A 201 -1.89 -9.59 -7.33
C ILE A 201 -3.19 -9.16 -6.65
N GLU A 202 -3.14 -8.22 -5.72
CA GLU A 202 -4.33 -7.66 -5.06
C GLU A 202 -5.27 -7.01 -6.07
N SER A 203 -4.75 -6.19 -6.98
CA SER A 203 -5.54 -5.55 -8.04
C SER A 203 -6.19 -6.57 -8.98
N LEU A 204 -5.46 -7.60 -9.39
CA LEU A 204 -5.99 -8.70 -10.20
C LEU A 204 -7.06 -9.49 -9.44
N PHE A 205 -6.83 -9.79 -8.17
CA PHE A 205 -7.79 -10.47 -7.32
C PHE A 205 -9.11 -9.68 -7.21
N LEU A 206 -9.02 -8.38 -6.89
CA LEU A 206 -10.20 -7.50 -6.85
C LEU A 206 -10.90 -7.41 -8.22
N GLY A 207 -10.13 -7.39 -9.31
CA GLY A 207 -10.67 -7.42 -10.67
C GLY A 207 -11.46 -8.70 -10.95
N ILE A 208 -10.95 -9.85 -10.53
CA ILE A 208 -11.63 -11.16 -10.67
C ILE A 208 -12.93 -11.16 -9.84
N LEU A 209 -12.88 -10.72 -8.59
CA LEU A 209 -14.07 -10.64 -7.74
C LEU A 209 -15.14 -9.73 -8.35
N LYS A 210 -14.77 -8.56 -8.87
CA LYS A 210 -15.68 -7.66 -9.59
C LYS A 210 -16.26 -8.30 -10.86
N ALA A 211 -15.47 -9.07 -11.61
CA ALA A 211 -15.94 -9.78 -12.79
C ALA A 211 -16.96 -10.88 -12.43
N LEU A 212 -16.69 -11.62 -11.35
CA LEU A 212 -17.63 -12.63 -10.83
C LEU A 212 -18.95 -12.00 -10.39
N SER A 213 -18.90 -10.89 -9.62
CA SER A 213 -20.08 -10.14 -9.22
C SER A 213 -20.91 -9.70 -10.44
N LYS A 214 -20.25 -9.10 -11.47
CA LYS A 214 -20.92 -8.71 -12.71
C LYS A 214 -21.55 -9.90 -13.45
N THR A 215 -20.93 -11.08 -13.39
CA THR A 215 -21.48 -12.30 -14.01
C THR A 215 -22.77 -12.73 -13.30
N ILE A 216 -22.83 -12.59 -11.98
CA ILE A 216 -24.02 -12.88 -11.18
C ILE A 216 -25.12 -11.85 -11.45
N ASP A 217 -24.75 -10.57 -11.45
CA ASP A 217 -25.65 -9.49 -11.83
C ASP A 217 -26.25 -9.71 -13.24
N ALA A 218 -25.46 -10.26 -14.18
CA ALA A 218 -25.91 -10.56 -15.54
C ALA A 218 -26.82 -11.80 -15.64
N LYS A 219 -26.82 -12.68 -14.61
CA LYS A 219 -27.68 -13.86 -14.54
C LYS A 219 -29.16 -13.47 -14.40
N SER A 220 -29.44 -12.32 -13.80
CA SER A 220 -30.78 -11.72 -13.81
C SER A 220 -30.71 -10.36 -14.53
N LYS A 221 -31.61 -10.15 -15.48
CA LYS A 221 -31.70 -8.91 -16.27
C LYS A 221 -31.90 -7.65 -15.42
N TRP A 222 -32.19 -7.81 -14.14
CA TRP A 222 -32.66 -6.78 -13.23
C TRP A 222 -31.62 -6.35 -12.19
N THR A 223 -30.52 -7.10 -12.10
CA THR A 223 -29.44 -6.83 -11.14
C THR A 223 -28.22 -6.16 -11.78
N TYR A 224 -28.31 -5.80 -13.07
CA TYR A 224 -27.16 -5.18 -13.75
C TYR A 224 -26.65 -3.93 -13.01
N GLY A 225 -25.40 -4.00 -12.53
CA GLY A 225 -24.72 -2.95 -11.76
C GLY A 225 -25.26 -2.73 -10.35
N HIS A 226 -26.17 -3.57 -9.85
CA HIS A 226 -26.69 -3.51 -8.50
C HIS A 226 -25.59 -3.65 -7.46
N SER A 227 -24.80 -4.71 -7.54
CA SER A 227 -23.72 -4.98 -6.60
C SER A 227 -22.70 -3.83 -6.53
N GLU A 228 -22.40 -3.17 -7.66
CA GLU A 228 -21.50 -2.00 -7.69
C GLU A 228 -22.13 -0.78 -6.99
N ARG A 229 -23.43 -0.55 -7.17
CA ARG A 229 -24.13 0.56 -6.50
C ARG A 229 -24.25 0.33 -5.00
N VAL A 230 -24.61 -0.90 -4.58
CA VAL A 230 -24.67 -1.29 -3.16
C VAL A 230 -23.29 -1.11 -2.50
N ALA A 231 -22.20 -1.48 -3.19
CA ALA A 231 -20.84 -1.26 -2.68
C ALA A 231 -20.53 0.24 -2.50
N LYS A 232 -20.91 1.10 -3.46
CA LYS A 232 -20.72 2.57 -3.34
C LYS A 232 -21.52 3.17 -2.19
N TYR A 233 -22.78 2.75 -2.00
CA TYR A 233 -23.59 3.23 -0.86
C TYR A 233 -23.03 2.74 0.47
N SER A 234 -22.60 1.47 0.55
CA SER A 234 -21.97 0.92 1.76
C SER A 234 -20.68 1.64 2.12
N GLU A 235 -19.83 1.93 1.12
CA GLU A 235 -18.62 2.75 1.30
C GLU A 235 -18.96 4.15 1.82
N ALA A 236 -19.94 4.83 1.21
CA ALA A 236 -20.34 6.17 1.60
C ALA A 236 -20.87 6.21 3.05
N ILE A 237 -21.67 5.21 3.44
CA ILE A 237 -22.14 5.07 4.83
C ILE A 237 -20.95 4.84 5.77
N ALA A 238 -20.04 3.93 5.46
CA ALA A 238 -18.89 3.62 6.30
C ALA A 238 -17.96 4.83 6.49
N ARG A 239 -17.73 5.63 5.44
CA ARG A 239 -16.99 6.90 5.52
C ARG A 239 -17.71 7.93 6.40
N ALA A 240 -19.02 8.09 6.26
CA ALA A 240 -19.81 8.99 7.08
C ALA A 240 -19.84 8.57 8.58
N MET A 241 -19.66 7.28 8.85
CA MET A 241 -19.46 6.74 10.20
C MET A 241 -18.04 6.93 10.75
N ASN A 242 -17.11 7.51 9.97
CA ASN A 242 -15.69 7.65 10.30
C ASN A 242 -15.01 6.30 10.65
N LEU A 243 -15.37 5.22 9.95
CA LEU A 243 -14.71 3.92 10.10
C LEU A 243 -13.33 3.95 9.44
N ASN A 244 -12.41 3.09 9.90
CA ASN A 244 -11.06 3.03 9.37
C ASN A 244 -11.00 2.50 7.93
N ASP A 245 -9.91 2.79 7.22
CA ASP A 245 -9.76 2.42 5.81
C ASP A 245 -9.80 0.90 5.57
N GLU A 246 -9.32 0.08 6.52
CA GLU A 246 -9.40 -1.38 6.43
C GLU A 246 -10.84 -1.85 6.44
N PHE A 247 -11.68 -1.31 7.32
CA PHE A 247 -13.10 -1.65 7.35
C PHE A 247 -13.82 -1.20 6.07
N ILE A 248 -13.52 0.01 5.59
CA ILE A 248 -14.08 0.57 4.35
C ILE A 248 -13.71 -0.32 3.15
N HIS A 249 -12.46 -0.76 3.07
CA HIS A 249 -12.02 -1.68 2.03
C HIS A 249 -12.77 -3.02 2.09
N ASN A 250 -12.85 -3.62 3.26
CA ASN A 250 -13.51 -4.91 3.47
C ASN A 250 -15.01 -4.86 3.19
N ILE A 251 -15.71 -3.79 3.61
CA ILE A 251 -17.15 -3.67 3.34
C ILE A 251 -17.43 -3.43 1.85
N THR A 252 -16.56 -2.73 1.14
CA THR A 252 -16.70 -2.53 -0.31
C THR A 252 -16.60 -3.85 -1.07
N ILE A 253 -15.67 -4.72 -0.68
CA ILE A 253 -15.55 -6.09 -1.23
C ILE A 253 -16.81 -6.90 -0.88
N SER A 254 -17.17 -6.91 0.41
CA SER A 254 -18.33 -7.65 0.91
C SER A 254 -19.62 -7.27 0.19
N ALA A 255 -19.89 -5.98 0.07
CA ALA A 255 -21.06 -5.47 -0.63
C ALA A 255 -21.06 -5.79 -2.13
N SER A 256 -19.88 -5.81 -2.76
CA SER A 256 -19.76 -6.22 -4.17
C SER A 256 -20.09 -7.70 -4.39
N LEU A 257 -19.96 -8.53 -3.36
CA LEU A 257 -20.09 -9.98 -3.41
C LEU A 257 -21.30 -10.51 -2.61
N HIS A 258 -22.10 -9.63 -1.98
CA HIS A 258 -23.16 -10.04 -1.05
C HIS A 258 -24.12 -11.09 -1.65
N ASP A 259 -24.33 -11.00 -2.93
CA ASP A 259 -25.26 -11.84 -3.72
C ASP A 259 -24.57 -13.02 -4.44
N ILE A 260 -23.28 -13.30 -4.19
CA ILE A 260 -22.52 -14.31 -4.96
C ILE A 260 -23.15 -15.71 -4.89
N GLY A 261 -23.79 -16.06 -3.78
CA GLY A 261 -24.47 -17.34 -3.63
C GLY A 261 -25.70 -17.53 -4.54
N LYS A 262 -26.22 -16.47 -5.15
CA LYS A 262 -27.30 -16.60 -6.17
C LYS A 262 -26.85 -17.37 -7.41
N ILE A 263 -25.55 -17.67 -7.55
CA ILE A 263 -25.07 -18.58 -8.60
C ILE A 263 -25.71 -19.97 -8.52
N GLY A 264 -26.05 -20.44 -7.31
CA GLY A 264 -26.76 -21.70 -7.06
C GLY A 264 -28.26 -21.66 -7.38
N VAL A 265 -28.87 -20.47 -7.46
CA VAL A 265 -30.31 -20.33 -7.69
C VAL A 265 -30.62 -20.37 -9.18
N SER A 266 -31.65 -21.15 -9.58
CA SER A 266 -32.09 -21.24 -10.97
C SER A 266 -32.60 -19.89 -11.50
N GLU A 267 -32.29 -19.55 -12.76
CA GLU A 267 -32.81 -18.36 -13.45
C GLU A 267 -34.33 -18.32 -13.48
N ASN A 268 -34.97 -19.48 -13.61
CA ASN A 268 -36.45 -19.58 -13.60
C ASN A 268 -37.05 -19.10 -12.26
N ILE A 269 -36.31 -19.21 -11.16
CA ILE A 269 -36.72 -18.72 -9.84
C ILE A 269 -36.43 -17.24 -9.73
N LEU A 270 -35.22 -16.79 -10.14
CA LEU A 270 -34.80 -15.40 -10.04
C LEU A 270 -35.64 -14.45 -10.90
N ASP A 271 -36.02 -14.91 -12.13
CA ASP A 271 -36.78 -14.11 -13.09
C ASP A 271 -38.27 -14.43 -13.08
N LYS A 272 -38.77 -15.22 -12.10
CA LYS A 272 -40.16 -15.61 -12.01
C LYS A 272 -41.10 -14.42 -11.90
N ARG A 273 -42.06 -14.34 -12.85
CA ARG A 273 -43.13 -13.35 -12.81
C ARG A 273 -44.29 -13.84 -11.95
N GLY A 274 -44.26 -13.56 -10.65
CA GLY A 274 -45.33 -13.94 -9.73
C GLY A 274 -44.81 -14.28 -8.34
N THR A 275 -45.70 -14.77 -7.50
CA THR A 275 -45.34 -15.21 -6.14
C THR A 275 -44.49 -16.47 -6.17
N LEU A 276 -43.43 -16.49 -5.41
CA LEU A 276 -42.57 -17.66 -5.20
C LEU A 276 -43.30 -18.68 -4.31
N THR A 277 -43.11 -19.98 -4.58
CA THR A 277 -43.51 -21.03 -3.62
C THR A 277 -42.60 -20.98 -2.38
N SER A 278 -42.98 -21.68 -1.32
CA SER A 278 -42.15 -21.76 -0.10
C SER A 278 -40.78 -22.38 -0.37
N GLU A 279 -40.73 -23.38 -1.26
CA GLU A 279 -39.48 -24.05 -1.66
C GLU A 279 -38.60 -23.11 -2.50
N GLU A 280 -39.18 -22.40 -3.47
CA GLU A 280 -38.45 -21.42 -4.30
C GLU A 280 -37.92 -20.28 -3.46
N PHE A 281 -38.70 -19.78 -2.50
CA PHE A 281 -38.26 -18.75 -1.57
C PHE A 281 -37.16 -19.26 -0.63
N GLY A 282 -37.27 -20.54 -0.19
CA GLY A 282 -36.22 -21.22 0.60
C GLY A 282 -34.89 -21.28 -0.15
N ALA A 283 -34.90 -21.60 -1.45
CA ALA A 283 -33.72 -21.64 -2.28
C ALA A 283 -33.05 -20.23 -2.36
N ILE A 284 -33.86 -19.17 -2.48
CA ILE A 284 -33.28 -17.80 -2.46
C ILE A 284 -32.73 -17.45 -1.08
N LYS A 285 -33.41 -17.80 0.00
CA LYS A 285 -32.97 -17.50 1.38
C LYS A 285 -31.63 -18.14 1.74
N ASN A 286 -31.21 -19.17 1.03
CA ASN A 286 -29.97 -19.87 1.31
C ASN A 286 -28.73 -19.18 0.69
N HIS A 287 -28.90 -18.24 -0.27
CA HIS A 287 -27.77 -17.64 -0.97
C HIS A 287 -26.73 -16.93 -0.07
N PRO A 288 -27.06 -16.32 1.09
CA PRO A 288 -26.03 -15.74 1.95
C PRO A 288 -25.07 -16.81 2.51
N VAL A 289 -25.60 -17.99 2.86
CA VAL A 289 -24.80 -19.12 3.36
C VAL A 289 -24.00 -19.73 2.21
N GLU A 290 -24.64 -20.02 1.07
CA GLU A 290 -23.94 -20.52 -0.13
C GLU A 290 -22.84 -19.53 -0.60
N GLY A 291 -23.10 -18.24 -0.52
CA GLY A 291 -22.11 -17.20 -0.83
C GLY A 291 -20.89 -17.26 0.09
N ALA A 292 -21.10 -17.51 1.37
CA ALA A 292 -20.02 -17.72 2.34
C ALA A 292 -19.20 -18.97 2.03
N GLU A 293 -19.86 -20.09 1.75
CA GLU A 293 -19.21 -21.36 1.40
C GLU A 293 -18.35 -21.24 0.13
N ILE A 294 -18.82 -20.50 -0.89
CA ILE A 294 -18.07 -20.26 -2.13
C ILE A 294 -16.77 -19.50 -1.83
N LEU A 295 -16.79 -18.57 -0.87
CA LEU A 295 -15.65 -17.70 -0.56
C LEU A 295 -14.71 -18.28 0.51
N GLU A 296 -15.11 -19.35 1.20
CA GLU A 296 -14.30 -20.00 2.26
C GLU A 296 -12.92 -20.47 1.75
N VAL A 297 -12.81 -20.76 0.46
CA VAL A 297 -11.54 -21.18 -0.17
C VAL A 297 -10.51 -20.04 -0.29
N ILE A 298 -10.92 -18.79 -0.05
CA ILE A 298 -10.08 -17.60 -0.18
C ILE A 298 -9.40 -17.30 1.16
N PRO A 299 -8.06 -17.32 1.27
CA PRO A 299 -7.37 -16.91 2.49
C PRO A 299 -7.75 -15.50 2.93
N GLY A 300 -8.13 -15.32 4.20
CA GLY A 300 -8.51 -14.01 4.75
C GLY A 300 -9.94 -13.57 4.42
N TYR A 301 -10.79 -14.47 3.90
CA TYR A 301 -12.20 -14.18 3.60
C TYR A 301 -13.00 -13.77 4.84
N GLU A 302 -12.56 -14.16 6.02
CA GLU A 302 -13.21 -13.86 7.30
C GLU A 302 -13.41 -12.35 7.50
N LYS A 303 -12.53 -11.54 6.88
CA LYS A 303 -12.58 -10.08 7.00
C LYS A 303 -13.82 -9.45 6.35
N PHE A 304 -14.39 -10.09 5.34
CA PHE A 304 -15.55 -9.57 4.60
C PHE A 304 -16.77 -10.49 4.58
N ILE A 305 -16.66 -11.71 5.12
CA ILE A 305 -17.74 -12.70 5.07
C ILE A 305 -18.98 -12.27 5.85
N SER A 306 -18.81 -11.51 6.94
CA SER A 306 -19.94 -11.10 7.78
C SER A 306 -20.96 -10.22 7.05
N GLY A 307 -20.53 -9.41 6.09
CA GLY A 307 -21.45 -8.65 5.27
C GLY A 307 -22.27 -9.53 4.32
N ILE A 308 -21.67 -10.61 3.82
CA ILE A 308 -22.31 -11.55 2.88
C ILE A 308 -23.34 -12.42 3.60
N ILE A 309 -22.99 -12.96 4.76
CA ILE A 309 -23.91 -13.85 5.49
C ILE A 309 -25.10 -13.09 6.08
N TYR A 310 -24.88 -11.88 6.62
CA TYR A 310 -25.85 -11.23 7.49
C TYR A 310 -26.62 -10.08 6.84
N HIS A 311 -26.45 -9.78 5.55
CA HIS A 311 -27.12 -8.65 4.90
C HIS A 311 -28.64 -8.77 4.80
N HIS A 312 -29.20 -9.95 5.01
CA HIS A 312 -30.63 -10.18 5.08
C HIS A 312 -31.17 -10.42 6.49
N GLU A 313 -30.31 -10.24 7.51
CA GLU A 313 -30.81 -10.15 8.87
C GLU A 313 -31.58 -8.85 9.07
N HIS A 314 -32.69 -8.93 9.79
CA HIS A 314 -33.50 -7.77 10.13
C HIS A 314 -33.19 -7.29 11.55
N TYR A 315 -33.14 -6.01 11.75
CA TYR A 315 -32.81 -5.42 13.06
C TYR A 315 -33.74 -5.89 14.18
N ASP A 316 -35.01 -6.23 13.83
CA ASP A 316 -36.02 -6.76 14.77
C ASP A 316 -35.93 -8.30 14.98
N GLY A 317 -35.01 -9.00 14.31
CA GLY A 317 -34.80 -10.44 14.43
C GLY A 317 -35.72 -11.30 13.52
N ASN A 318 -36.48 -10.69 12.62
CA ASN A 318 -37.35 -11.42 11.67
C ASN A 318 -36.64 -11.71 10.34
N GLY A 319 -35.32 -11.49 10.27
CA GLY A 319 -34.50 -11.75 9.11
C GLY A 319 -34.07 -13.19 8.93
N TYR A 320 -33.09 -13.43 8.10
CA TYR A 320 -32.46 -14.72 7.83
C TYR A 320 -30.98 -14.55 7.50
N PRO A 321 -30.14 -15.59 7.64
CA PRO A 321 -30.49 -17.00 7.89
C PRO A 321 -30.64 -17.38 9.37
N PHE A 322 -30.13 -16.58 10.33
CA PHE A 322 -30.05 -16.96 11.74
C PHE A 322 -31.07 -16.27 12.65
N GLY A 323 -31.72 -15.21 12.19
CA GLY A 323 -32.67 -14.42 12.98
C GLY A 323 -32.01 -13.61 14.09
N LEU A 324 -30.79 -13.08 13.83
CA LEU A 324 -30.07 -12.22 14.74
C LEU A 324 -30.79 -10.87 14.93
N LYS A 325 -30.59 -10.24 16.09
CA LYS A 325 -31.30 -9.02 16.50
C LYS A 325 -30.34 -7.88 16.82
N GLU A 326 -30.73 -6.70 16.42
CA GLU A 326 -30.02 -5.47 16.81
C GLU A 326 -28.51 -5.57 16.55
N GLU A 327 -27.68 -5.38 17.57
CA GLU A 327 -26.22 -5.41 17.49
C GLU A 327 -25.60 -6.81 17.47
N GLU A 328 -26.41 -7.85 17.67
CA GLU A 328 -25.97 -9.22 17.39
C GLU A 328 -25.65 -9.39 15.89
N ILE A 329 -26.28 -8.58 15.01
CA ILE A 329 -25.98 -8.52 13.59
C ILE A 329 -24.66 -7.73 13.43
N PRO A 330 -23.62 -8.33 12.82
CA PRO A 330 -22.37 -7.63 12.54
C PRO A 330 -22.59 -6.34 11.78
N LEU A 331 -21.86 -5.28 12.13
CA LEU A 331 -22.03 -3.93 11.57
C LEU A 331 -21.99 -3.93 10.03
N MET A 332 -21.12 -4.75 9.43
CA MET A 332 -20.97 -4.87 7.98
C MET A 332 -22.27 -5.35 7.33
N GLY A 333 -22.93 -6.35 7.92
CA GLY A 333 -24.26 -6.84 7.45
C GLY A 333 -25.33 -5.77 7.56
N ARG A 334 -25.38 -5.03 8.69
CA ARG A 334 -26.35 -3.95 8.90
C ARG A 334 -26.19 -2.80 7.89
N ILE A 335 -24.95 -2.44 7.55
CA ILE A 335 -24.67 -1.38 6.56
C ILE A 335 -25.10 -1.85 5.17
N ILE A 336 -24.73 -3.08 4.78
CA ILE A 336 -25.09 -3.62 3.45
C ILE A 336 -26.60 -3.77 3.33
N ALA A 337 -27.29 -4.21 4.37
CA ALA A 337 -28.76 -4.29 4.37
C ALA A 337 -29.44 -2.96 4.04
N VAL A 338 -28.97 -1.86 4.63
CA VAL A 338 -29.48 -0.51 4.34
C VAL A 338 -29.17 -0.09 2.91
N ALA A 339 -27.95 -0.33 2.43
CA ALA A 339 -27.52 0.01 1.08
C ALA A 339 -28.27 -0.79 0.01
N ASP A 340 -28.47 -2.10 0.23
CA ASP A 340 -29.22 -2.99 -0.66
C ASP A 340 -30.69 -2.56 -0.76
N VAL A 341 -31.35 -2.34 0.37
CA VAL A 341 -32.74 -1.85 0.38
C VAL A 341 -32.84 -0.52 -0.36
N PHE A 342 -31.94 0.43 -0.11
CA PHE A 342 -31.97 1.72 -0.80
C PHE A 342 -31.81 1.56 -2.31
N ASP A 343 -30.78 0.82 -2.78
CA ASP A 343 -30.58 0.57 -4.21
C ASP A 343 -31.79 -0.12 -4.82
N SER A 344 -32.38 -1.07 -4.11
CA SER A 344 -33.55 -1.80 -4.56
C SER A 344 -34.80 -0.92 -4.75
N LEU A 345 -34.89 0.19 -4.04
CA LEU A 345 -35.99 1.15 -4.15
C LEU A 345 -35.80 2.13 -5.30
N VAL A 346 -34.57 2.66 -5.48
CA VAL A 346 -34.28 3.71 -6.48
C VAL A 346 -33.94 3.15 -7.87
N SER A 347 -33.62 1.88 -7.99
CA SER A 347 -33.28 1.24 -9.26
C SER A 347 -34.53 0.70 -9.98
N ASP A 348 -34.50 0.75 -11.32
CA ASP A 348 -35.55 0.16 -12.15
C ASP A 348 -35.58 -1.36 -11.98
N ARG A 349 -36.79 -1.92 -11.81
CA ARG A 349 -37.05 -3.36 -11.74
C ARG A 349 -38.09 -3.78 -12.77
N PRO A 350 -38.22 -5.09 -13.12
CA PRO A 350 -39.08 -5.58 -14.22
C PRO A 350 -40.51 -5.13 -14.14
N TYR A 351 -40.99 -4.89 -12.92
CA TYR A 351 -42.38 -4.62 -12.62
C TYR A 351 -42.63 -3.23 -12.09
N ARG A 352 -41.54 -2.44 -11.91
CA ARG A 352 -41.60 -1.13 -11.27
C ARG A 352 -40.43 -0.24 -11.70
N LYS A 353 -40.72 1.00 -12.12
CA LYS A 353 -39.69 2.03 -12.23
C LYS A 353 -39.11 2.32 -10.85
N GLY A 354 -37.84 2.67 -10.80
CA GLY A 354 -37.22 3.16 -9.58
C GLY A 354 -38.00 4.33 -9.00
N MET A 355 -38.09 4.39 -7.70
CA MET A 355 -38.72 5.49 -6.97
C MET A 355 -37.79 6.71 -6.97
N SER A 356 -38.35 7.88 -6.73
CA SER A 356 -37.53 9.06 -6.40
C SER A 356 -36.76 8.84 -5.11
N VAL A 357 -35.68 9.57 -4.94
CA VAL A 357 -34.88 9.50 -3.70
C VAL A 357 -35.72 9.85 -2.48
N GLU A 358 -36.62 10.84 -2.62
CA GLU A 358 -37.52 11.28 -1.57
C GLU A 358 -38.50 10.17 -1.15
N GLU A 359 -39.09 9.46 -2.11
CA GLU A 359 -39.97 8.32 -1.82
C GLU A 359 -39.21 7.18 -1.14
N ALA A 360 -37.98 6.89 -1.60
CA ALA A 360 -37.13 5.89 -0.99
C ALA A 360 -36.77 6.25 0.45
N LYS A 361 -36.44 7.52 0.74
CA LYS A 361 -36.20 8.02 2.10
C LYS A 361 -37.37 7.77 3.03
N GLU A 362 -38.60 7.99 2.57
CA GLU A 362 -39.78 7.74 3.40
C GLU A 362 -39.97 6.25 3.73
N ILE A 363 -39.66 5.35 2.79
CA ILE A 363 -39.69 3.91 3.05
C ILE A 363 -38.59 3.52 4.04
N LEU A 364 -37.34 4.01 3.89
CA LEU A 364 -36.28 3.76 4.85
C LEU A 364 -36.66 4.18 6.27
N LYS A 365 -37.33 5.34 6.42
CA LYS A 365 -37.85 5.80 7.73
C LYS A 365 -38.89 4.83 8.31
N GLN A 366 -39.75 4.23 7.48
CA GLN A 366 -40.77 3.26 7.92
C GLN A 366 -40.18 1.92 8.35
N GLU A 367 -39.07 1.53 7.73
CA GLU A 367 -38.33 0.29 8.04
C GLU A 367 -37.31 0.47 9.18
N ARG A 368 -37.08 1.69 9.63
CA ARG A 368 -36.15 2.06 10.71
C ARG A 368 -36.55 1.37 12.02
N GLY A 369 -35.60 0.63 12.62
CA GLY A 369 -35.83 -0.14 13.85
C GLY A 369 -36.67 -1.42 13.66
N LYS A 370 -37.05 -1.74 12.42
CA LYS A 370 -37.68 -3.01 12.05
C LYS A 370 -36.68 -3.85 11.24
N LYS A 371 -36.64 -3.64 9.93
CA LYS A 371 -35.65 -4.32 9.07
C LYS A 371 -34.27 -3.70 9.20
N LEU A 372 -34.19 -2.38 9.35
CA LEU A 372 -32.96 -1.62 9.19
C LEU A 372 -32.53 -0.99 10.50
N ASP A 373 -31.21 -0.95 10.70
CA ASP A 373 -30.56 -0.28 11.84
C ASP A 373 -30.90 1.21 11.85
N PRO A 374 -31.48 1.73 12.94
CA PRO A 374 -31.87 3.14 13.05
C PRO A 374 -30.72 4.11 12.81
N ALA A 375 -29.53 3.84 13.35
CA ALA A 375 -28.39 4.73 13.25
C ALA A 375 -27.85 4.80 11.81
N ILE A 376 -27.85 3.66 11.12
CA ILE A 376 -27.39 3.59 9.73
C ILE A 376 -28.39 4.22 8.78
N VAL A 377 -29.70 4.05 9.05
CA VAL A 377 -30.75 4.76 8.30
C VAL A 377 -30.59 6.26 8.44
N ASP A 378 -30.36 6.77 9.65
CA ASP A 378 -30.18 8.22 9.87
C ASP A 378 -28.97 8.77 9.09
N ILE A 379 -27.92 7.97 8.90
CA ILE A 379 -26.74 8.34 8.11
C ILE A 379 -27.04 8.37 6.62
N ILE A 380 -27.64 7.29 6.05
CA ILE A 380 -27.92 7.28 4.61
C ILE A 380 -28.87 8.40 4.21
N LEU A 381 -29.84 8.75 5.05
CA LEU A 381 -30.76 9.87 4.81
C LEU A 381 -30.05 11.24 4.66
N GLN A 382 -28.85 11.39 5.19
CA GLN A 382 -28.06 12.62 5.13
C GLN A 382 -27.17 12.67 3.89
N ILE A 383 -26.76 11.53 3.36
CA ILE A 383 -25.74 11.45 2.28
C ILE A 383 -26.33 11.23 0.89
N VAL A 384 -27.63 10.89 0.79
CA VAL A 384 -28.35 10.66 -0.49
C VAL A 384 -29.35 11.75 -0.82
#